data_772d6d7dc5006d64f570df668f50920f
#
_entry.id   772d6d7dc5006d64f570df668f50920f
#
_cell.length_a   1.000
_cell.length_b   1.000
_cell.length_c   1.000
_cell.angle_alpha   90.00
_cell.angle_beta   90.00
_cell.angle_gamma   90.00
#
_symmetry.space_group_name_H-M   'P 1'
#
loop_
_entity.id
_entity.type
_entity.pdbx_description
1 polymer ?
#
loop_
_entity_poly.entity_id
_entity_poly.type
_entity_poly.pdbx_seq_one_letter_code
_entity_poly.pdbx_strand_id
1 'polypeptide(L)'
;MRIDSKKRRVQQKYKEIIELKKQERKHTIEVLIAIFLIVFLSFLNGENANVFNFNSSAIEVGHPENKWIGVVSKIDEKLKVNYTQYTGIAIDFNPKPIKYILKTSIQDSDLDNDQHLSELIKDANAIIESNKLPNLLQEDETYEIIVRGIDNDELAVKGF
;
A
#
# COMPACT_ATOMS: atom_id res chain seq x y z
N MET A 1 4.64 -23.09 64.58
CA MET A 1 4.71 -21.90 63.72
C MET A 1 3.63 -22.06 62.65
N ARG A 2 2.44 -21.42 62.80
CA ARG A 2 1.32 -21.54 61.85
C ARG A 2 1.58 -20.55 60.70
N ILE A 3 2.02 -21.04 59.55
CA ILE A 3 2.14 -20.24 58.36
C ILE A 3 0.75 -19.85 57.90
N ASP A 4 0.52 -18.54 57.83
CA ASP A 4 -0.77 -17.92 57.56
C ASP A 4 -1.31 -18.43 56.19
N SER A 5 -2.49 -19.07 56.24
CA SER A 5 -3.13 -19.67 55.05
C SER A 5 -3.39 -18.63 53.94
N LYS A 6 -3.50 -17.35 54.30
CA LYS A 6 -3.62 -16.22 53.34
C LYS A 6 -2.36 -16.03 52.50
N LYS A 7 -1.17 -16.14 53.11
CA LYS A 7 0.12 -16.00 52.38
C LYS A 7 0.30 -17.13 51.34
N ARG A 8 -0.09 -18.34 51.66
CA ARG A 8 -0.04 -19.47 50.71
C ARG A 8 -0.96 -19.26 49.51
N ARG A 9 -2.19 -18.78 49.71
CA ARG A 9 -3.13 -18.49 48.60
C ARG A 9 -2.62 -17.36 47.69
N VAL A 10 -2.01 -16.32 48.23
CA VAL A 10 -1.42 -15.24 47.45
C VAL A 10 -0.25 -15.76 46.60
N GLN A 11 0.63 -16.58 47.20
CA GLN A 11 1.75 -17.15 46.47
C GLN A 11 1.32 -18.10 45.34
N GLN A 12 0.26 -18.88 45.56
CA GLN A 12 -0.31 -19.77 44.53
C GLN A 12 -0.88 -18.95 43.34
N LYS A 13 -1.66 -17.90 43.60
CA LYS A 13 -2.17 -17.01 42.55
C LYS A 13 -1.06 -16.32 41.78
N TYR A 14 0.00 -15.89 42.43
CA TYR A 14 1.17 -15.31 41.76
C TYR A 14 1.87 -16.30 40.84
N LYS A 15 2.04 -17.55 41.25
CA LYS A 15 2.61 -18.60 40.40
C LYS A 15 1.74 -18.89 39.19
N GLU A 16 0.41 -19.02 39.36
CA GLU A 16 -0.52 -19.22 38.26
C GLU A 16 -0.46 -18.08 37.22
N ILE A 17 -0.42 -16.80 37.68
CA ILE A 17 -0.34 -15.67 36.80
C ILE A 17 1.00 -15.64 36.02
N ILE A 18 2.09 -16.02 36.68
CA ILE A 18 3.42 -16.07 36.04
C ILE A 18 3.46 -17.19 34.98
N GLU A 19 2.88 -18.35 35.28
CA GLU A 19 2.82 -19.47 34.35
C GLU A 19 1.93 -19.14 33.13
N LEU A 20 0.78 -18.52 33.30
CA LEU A 20 -0.07 -18.05 32.22
C LEU A 20 0.64 -17.05 31.32
N LYS A 21 1.29 -16.03 31.91
CA LYS A 21 2.09 -15.07 31.14
C LYS A 21 3.28 -15.70 30.39
N LYS A 22 3.88 -16.73 30.96
CA LYS A 22 4.97 -17.47 30.32
C LYS A 22 4.48 -18.31 29.14
N GLN A 23 3.27 -18.85 29.24
CA GLN A 23 2.63 -19.61 28.18
C GLN A 23 2.20 -18.68 27.01
N GLU A 24 1.58 -17.55 27.31
CA GLU A 24 1.23 -16.55 26.31
C GLU A 24 2.47 -16.03 25.53
N ARG A 25 3.57 -15.75 26.26
CA ARG A 25 4.83 -15.33 25.60
C ARG A 25 5.43 -16.40 24.69
N LYS A 26 5.30 -17.68 25.03
CA LYS A 26 5.77 -18.77 24.16
C LYS A 26 5.01 -18.79 22.84
N HIS A 27 3.69 -18.72 22.85
CA HIS A 27 2.88 -18.67 21.64
C HIS A 27 3.17 -17.43 20.78
N THR A 28 3.36 -16.27 21.42
CA THR A 28 3.73 -15.04 20.71
C THR A 28 5.09 -15.17 20.01
N ILE A 29 6.08 -15.78 20.68
CA ILE A 29 7.41 -16.01 20.11
C ILE A 29 7.35 -17.03 18.97
N GLU A 30 6.59 -18.12 19.11
CA GLU A 30 6.39 -19.12 18.06
C GLU A 30 5.77 -18.51 16.80
N VAL A 31 4.75 -17.67 16.94
CA VAL A 31 4.13 -16.96 15.83
C VAL A 31 5.10 -16.00 15.16
N LEU A 32 5.88 -15.23 15.94
CA LEU A 32 6.89 -14.33 15.40
C LEU A 32 8.00 -15.07 14.63
N ILE A 33 8.43 -16.23 15.13
CA ILE A 33 9.42 -17.07 14.44
C ILE A 33 8.85 -17.62 13.13
N ALA A 34 7.59 -18.05 13.11
CA ALA A 34 6.93 -18.52 11.90
C ALA A 34 6.82 -17.42 10.83
N ILE A 35 6.41 -16.21 11.23
CA ILE A 35 6.35 -15.05 10.33
C ILE A 35 7.74 -14.71 9.79
N PHE A 36 8.76 -14.70 10.67
CA PHE A 36 10.14 -14.42 10.28
C PHE A 36 10.68 -15.46 9.29
N LEU A 37 10.38 -16.75 9.51
CA LEU A 37 10.78 -17.83 8.59
C LEU A 37 10.11 -17.68 7.21
N ILE A 38 8.84 -17.31 7.16
CA ILE A 38 8.15 -17.09 5.89
C ILE A 38 8.79 -15.92 5.12
N VAL A 39 9.06 -14.79 5.80
CA VAL A 39 9.73 -13.63 5.19
C VAL A 39 11.16 -13.99 4.76
N PHE A 40 11.89 -14.72 5.58
CA PHE A 40 13.27 -15.13 5.29
C PHE A 40 13.36 -16.11 4.12
N LEU A 41 12.45 -17.08 4.03
CA LEU A 41 12.37 -18.01 2.90
C LEU A 41 11.99 -17.29 1.61
N SER A 42 11.12 -16.28 1.67
CA SER A 42 10.79 -15.43 0.53
C SER A 42 12.01 -14.63 0.05
N PHE A 43 12.90 -14.24 0.97
CA PHE A 43 14.13 -13.52 0.64
C PHE A 43 15.22 -14.43 0.03
N LEU A 44 15.31 -15.69 0.47
CA LEU A 44 16.28 -16.66 -0.04
C LEU A 44 15.96 -17.18 -1.45
N ASN A 45 14.71 -17.20 -1.84
CA ASN A 45 14.30 -17.72 -3.16
C ASN A 45 14.64 -16.78 -4.33
N GLY A 46 15.32 -15.64 -4.07
CA GLY A 46 15.97 -14.82 -5.11
C GLY A 46 15.08 -14.26 -6.22
N GLU A 47 13.83 -14.63 -6.25
CA GLU A 47 12.82 -13.96 -7.05
C GLU A 47 12.44 -12.72 -6.29
N ASN A 48 12.74 -11.55 -6.89
CA ASN A 48 12.24 -10.27 -6.40
C ASN A 48 10.77 -10.48 -6.09
N ALA A 49 10.49 -10.75 -4.82
CA ALA A 49 9.13 -10.96 -4.36
C ALA A 49 8.41 -9.63 -4.56
N ASN A 50 7.70 -9.52 -5.66
CA ASN A 50 6.53 -8.68 -5.74
C ASN A 50 5.56 -9.20 -4.68
N VAL A 51 5.85 -8.92 -3.40
CA VAL A 51 5.03 -9.31 -2.24
C VAL A 51 3.65 -8.63 -2.31
N PHE A 52 3.48 -7.73 -3.25
CA PHE A 52 2.22 -7.14 -3.67
C PHE A 52 1.91 -7.46 -5.13
N ASN A 53 2.12 -8.72 -5.53
CA ASN A 53 1.43 -9.20 -6.72
C ASN A 53 -0.06 -9.31 -6.34
N PHE A 54 -0.79 -8.23 -6.51
CA PHE A 54 -2.23 -8.28 -6.61
C PHE A 54 -2.53 -9.18 -7.80
N ASN A 55 -2.64 -10.48 -7.52
CA ASN A 55 -3.09 -11.47 -8.48
C ASN A 55 -4.50 -11.03 -8.90
N SER A 56 -4.58 -10.37 -10.04
CA SER A 56 -5.82 -9.91 -10.67
C SER A 56 -6.76 -11.07 -11.06
N SER A 57 -6.45 -12.29 -10.64
CA SER A 57 -7.25 -13.49 -10.90
C SER A 57 -8.37 -13.76 -9.90
N ALA A 58 -8.58 -12.93 -8.89
CA ALA A 58 -9.69 -13.04 -7.93
C ALA A 58 -10.59 -11.78 -7.91
N ILE A 59 -10.49 -10.92 -8.92
CA ILE A 59 -11.40 -9.78 -9.03
C ILE A 59 -12.67 -10.28 -9.67
N GLU A 60 -13.71 -10.49 -8.87
CA GLU A 60 -15.06 -10.79 -9.35
C GLU A 60 -15.44 -9.85 -10.49
N VAL A 61 -15.76 -10.45 -11.63
CA VAL A 61 -16.17 -9.77 -12.86
C VAL A 61 -17.47 -9.03 -12.56
N GLY A 62 -17.40 -7.71 -12.32
CA GLY A 62 -18.64 -6.95 -12.15
C GLY A 62 -18.50 -5.48 -11.69
N HIS A 63 -17.52 -5.14 -10.88
CA HIS A 63 -17.40 -3.76 -10.40
C HIS A 63 -16.59 -2.89 -11.39
N PRO A 64 -17.11 -1.72 -11.81
CA PRO A 64 -16.39 -0.78 -12.69
C PRO A 64 -15.03 -0.36 -12.11
N GLU A 65 -14.90 -0.27 -10.80
CA GLU A 65 -13.65 0.04 -10.09
C GLU A 65 -12.50 -0.93 -10.44
N ASN A 66 -12.81 -2.21 -10.68
CA ASN A 66 -11.80 -3.21 -11.02
C ASN A 66 -11.07 -2.88 -12.33
N LYS A 67 -11.75 -2.23 -13.29
CA LYS A 67 -11.12 -1.78 -14.53
C LYS A 67 -10.15 -0.64 -14.28
N TRP A 68 -10.48 0.29 -13.38
CA TRP A 68 -9.61 1.38 -12.97
C TRP A 68 -8.37 0.87 -12.22
N ILE A 69 -8.53 -0.12 -11.34
CA ILE A 69 -7.41 -0.79 -10.67
C ILE A 69 -6.53 -1.53 -11.68
N GLY A 70 -7.12 -2.17 -12.68
CA GLY A 70 -6.41 -2.99 -13.67
C GLY A 70 -5.39 -2.23 -14.53
N VAL A 71 -5.46 -0.89 -14.61
CA VAL A 71 -4.48 -0.09 -15.34
C VAL A 71 -3.34 0.43 -14.46
N VAL A 72 -3.45 0.33 -13.13
CA VAL A 72 -2.42 0.81 -12.20
C VAL A 72 -1.06 0.19 -12.50
N SER A 73 -1.00 -1.13 -12.72
CA SER A 73 0.26 -1.82 -13.07
C SER A 73 0.86 -1.33 -14.38
N LYS A 74 0.03 -1.06 -15.40
CA LYS A 74 0.49 -0.55 -16.70
C LYS A 74 1.07 0.86 -16.59
N ILE A 75 0.43 1.71 -15.77
CA ILE A 75 0.93 3.06 -15.48
C ILE A 75 2.26 2.95 -14.73
N ASP A 76 2.31 2.12 -13.69
CA ASP A 76 3.49 1.92 -12.84
C ASP A 76 4.70 1.45 -13.66
N GLU A 77 4.53 0.43 -14.49
CA GLU A 77 5.59 -0.10 -15.37
C GLU A 77 6.10 0.97 -16.35
N LYS A 78 5.18 1.68 -17.00
CA LYS A 78 5.54 2.73 -17.97
C LYS A 78 6.30 3.88 -17.32
N LEU A 79 5.82 4.37 -16.18
CA LEU A 79 6.42 5.50 -15.50
C LEU A 79 7.77 5.15 -14.85
N LYS A 80 7.93 3.96 -14.30
CA LYS A 80 9.21 3.47 -13.75
C LYS A 80 10.33 3.43 -14.78
N VAL A 81 9.99 3.10 -16.01
CA VAL A 81 11.00 3.05 -17.10
C VAL A 81 11.39 4.44 -17.57
N ASN A 82 10.43 5.37 -17.64
CA ASN A 82 10.63 6.67 -18.26
C ASN A 82 11.10 7.76 -17.27
N TYR A 83 10.78 7.61 -16.00
CA TYR A 83 10.97 8.66 -14.99
C TYR A 83 11.72 8.13 -13.77
N THR A 84 12.99 8.51 -13.61
CA THR A 84 13.84 8.07 -12.50
C THR A 84 13.36 8.58 -11.14
N GLN A 85 12.64 9.71 -11.12
CA GLN A 85 12.09 10.31 -9.91
C GLN A 85 10.73 9.71 -9.51
N TYR A 86 10.11 8.92 -10.38
CA TYR A 86 8.86 8.25 -10.04
C TYR A 86 9.10 7.07 -9.08
N THR A 87 8.32 7.01 -7.99
CA THR A 87 8.49 6.02 -6.92
C THR A 87 7.32 5.06 -6.79
N GLY A 88 6.15 5.40 -7.34
CA GLY A 88 4.99 4.52 -7.28
C GLY A 88 3.66 5.22 -7.52
N ILE A 89 2.58 4.44 -7.53
CA ILE A 89 1.22 4.92 -7.76
C ILE A 89 0.26 4.36 -6.72
N ALA A 90 -0.73 5.17 -6.34
CA ALA A 90 -1.90 4.73 -5.59
C ALA A 90 -3.17 5.17 -6.33
N ILE A 91 -4.29 4.51 -6.05
CA ILE A 91 -5.60 4.91 -6.54
C ILE A 91 -6.55 5.08 -5.36
N ASP A 92 -7.38 6.11 -5.42
CA ASP A 92 -8.41 6.40 -4.43
C ASP A 92 -9.75 6.62 -5.13
N PHE A 93 -10.79 5.94 -4.63
CA PHE A 93 -12.15 6.01 -5.17
C PHE A 93 -13.07 6.86 -4.31
N ASN A 94 -12.65 7.20 -3.08
CA ASN A 94 -13.50 7.89 -2.12
C ASN A 94 -12.71 8.92 -1.28
N PRO A 95 -13.20 10.17 -1.19
CA PRO A 95 -14.39 10.70 -1.92
C PRO A 95 -14.09 10.89 -3.40
N LYS A 96 -15.14 10.84 -4.24
CA LYS A 96 -14.99 11.20 -5.65
C LYS A 96 -14.48 12.65 -5.80
N PRO A 97 -13.75 12.95 -6.89
CA PRO A 97 -13.48 12.13 -8.09
C PRO A 97 -12.52 10.96 -7.85
N ILE A 98 -12.44 10.01 -8.82
CA ILE A 98 -11.43 8.96 -8.80
C ILE A 98 -10.04 9.61 -8.92
N LYS A 99 -9.11 9.25 -8.05
CA LYS A 99 -7.79 9.88 -8.00
C LYS A 99 -6.67 8.87 -8.24
N TYR A 100 -5.84 9.14 -9.24
CA TYR A 100 -4.55 8.48 -9.38
C TYR A 100 -3.48 9.34 -8.74
N ILE A 101 -2.80 8.82 -7.73
CA ILE A 101 -1.78 9.53 -6.96
C ILE A 101 -0.42 8.99 -7.36
N LEU A 102 0.30 9.75 -8.18
CA LEU A 102 1.65 9.45 -8.62
C LEU A 102 2.64 9.97 -7.59
N LYS A 103 3.43 9.08 -7.01
CA LYS A 103 4.44 9.42 -6.01
C LYS A 103 5.79 9.63 -6.67
N THR A 104 6.51 10.66 -6.22
CA THR A 104 7.84 11.00 -6.73
C THR A 104 8.81 11.27 -5.59
N SER A 105 10.11 11.30 -5.90
CA SER A 105 11.17 11.76 -5.01
C SER A 105 11.48 13.26 -5.18
N ILE A 106 10.65 14.01 -5.88
CA ILE A 106 10.81 15.45 -6.12
C ILE A 106 10.49 16.22 -4.84
N GLN A 107 11.28 17.25 -4.53
CA GLN A 107 10.99 18.21 -3.46
C GLN A 107 10.30 19.44 -4.03
N ASP A 108 9.45 20.09 -3.25
CA ASP A 108 8.75 21.34 -3.64
C ASP A 108 9.72 22.47 -4.00
N SER A 109 10.91 22.46 -3.42
CA SER A 109 12.00 23.42 -3.74
C SER A 109 12.57 23.29 -5.16
N ASP A 110 12.33 22.17 -5.83
CA ASP A 110 12.87 21.87 -7.17
C ASP A 110 11.92 22.29 -8.29
N LEU A 111 11.22 23.42 -8.12
CA LEU A 111 10.12 23.93 -8.97
C LEU A 111 10.47 24.25 -10.44
N ASP A 112 11.72 24.07 -10.87
CA ASP A 112 12.08 24.10 -12.31
C ASP A 112 11.52 22.87 -13.10
N ASN A 113 10.74 22.00 -12.40
CA ASN A 113 10.27 20.73 -12.92
C ASN A 113 8.82 20.69 -13.44
N ASP A 114 8.16 21.84 -13.63
CA ASP A 114 6.76 21.90 -14.12
C ASP A 114 6.53 21.12 -15.41
N GLN A 115 7.53 21.13 -16.31
CA GLN A 115 7.46 20.35 -17.55
C GLN A 115 7.48 18.85 -17.28
N HIS A 116 8.34 18.37 -16.39
CA HIS A 116 8.41 16.96 -16.02
C HIS A 116 7.13 16.45 -15.33
N LEU A 117 6.55 17.25 -14.44
CA LEU A 117 5.28 16.92 -13.79
C LEU A 117 4.14 16.82 -14.81
N SER A 118 4.11 17.74 -15.75
CA SER A 118 3.11 17.75 -16.83
C SER A 118 3.26 16.54 -17.76
N GLU A 119 4.48 16.15 -18.12
CA GLU A 119 4.75 14.96 -18.94
C GLU A 119 4.35 13.67 -18.22
N LEU A 120 4.64 13.57 -16.92
CA LEU A 120 4.28 12.43 -16.09
C LEU A 120 2.76 12.26 -16.02
N ILE A 121 2.01 13.34 -15.81
CA ILE A 121 0.55 13.34 -15.85
C ILE A 121 0.03 12.94 -17.25
N LYS A 122 0.61 13.48 -18.29
CA LYS A 122 0.23 13.18 -19.68
C LYS A 122 0.43 11.71 -20.04
N ASP A 123 1.56 11.12 -19.65
CA ASP A 123 1.86 9.71 -19.92
C ASP A 123 0.91 8.78 -19.15
N ALA A 124 0.61 9.10 -17.88
CA ALA A 124 -0.37 8.37 -17.11
C ALA A 124 -1.78 8.45 -17.73
N ASN A 125 -2.19 9.67 -18.12
CA ASN A 125 -3.49 9.91 -18.76
C ASN A 125 -3.63 9.15 -20.08
N ALA A 126 -2.59 9.12 -20.91
CA ALA A 126 -2.60 8.40 -22.18
C ALA A 126 -2.89 6.90 -22.00
N ILE A 127 -2.44 6.28 -20.88
CA ILE A 127 -2.74 4.89 -20.56
C ILE A 127 -4.21 4.74 -20.14
N ILE A 128 -4.74 5.65 -19.33
CA ILE A 128 -6.13 5.66 -18.89
C ILE A 128 -7.07 5.76 -20.11
N GLU A 129 -6.80 6.70 -21.02
CA GLU A 129 -7.56 6.90 -22.24
C GLU A 129 -7.46 5.71 -23.19
N SER A 130 -6.27 5.14 -23.40
CA SER A 130 -6.07 3.98 -24.28
C SER A 130 -6.82 2.74 -23.79
N ASN A 131 -7.08 2.62 -22.49
CA ASN A 131 -7.90 1.57 -21.89
C ASN A 131 -9.40 1.93 -21.84
N LYS A 132 -9.80 3.07 -22.39
CA LYS A 132 -11.19 3.56 -22.50
C LYS A 132 -11.90 3.70 -21.14
N LEU A 133 -11.15 3.99 -20.09
CA LEU A 133 -11.71 4.14 -18.75
C LEU A 133 -12.64 5.35 -18.61
N PRO A 134 -12.40 6.51 -19.27
CA PRO A 134 -13.35 7.62 -19.21
C PRO A 134 -14.75 7.25 -19.67
N ASN A 135 -14.90 6.25 -20.57
CA ASN A 135 -16.22 5.78 -21.03
C ASN A 135 -17.02 5.03 -19.94
N LEU A 136 -16.41 4.75 -18.80
CA LEU A 136 -17.06 4.09 -17.66
C LEU A 136 -17.61 5.10 -16.63
N LEU A 137 -17.26 6.37 -16.80
CA LEU A 137 -17.75 7.47 -15.94
C LEU A 137 -19.18 7.83 -16.32
N GLN A 138 -19.97 8.25 -15.34
CA GLN A 138 -21.28 8.86 -15.56
C GLN A 138 -21.08 10.30 -16.02
N GLU A 139 -22.18 10.96 -16.50
CA GLU A 139 -22.10 12.29 -17.13
C GLU A 139 -21.46 13.38 -16.24
N ASP A 140 -21.55 13.25 -14.93
CA ASP A 140 -21.02 14.20 -13.93
C ASP A 140 -19.80 13.67 -13.19
N GLU A 141 -19.32 12.49 -13.52
CA GLU A 141 -18.13 11.92 -12.88
C GLU A 141 -16.87 12.32 -13.63
N THR A 142 -15.82 12.59 -12.86
CA THR A 142 -14.49 12.95 -13.35
C THR A 142 -13.44 12.11 -12.66
N TYR A 143 -12.22 12.15 -13.14
CA TYR A 143 -11.06 11.62 -12.45
C TYR A 143 -9.94 12.66 -12.41
N GLU A 144 -9.03 12.50 -11.48
CA GLU A 144 -7.89 13.38 -11.26
C GLU A 144 -6.60 12.58 -11.26
N ILE A 145 -5.54 13.19 -11.75
CA ILE A 145 -4.17 12.71 -11.59
C ILE A 145 -3.43 13.71 -10.71
N ILE A 146 -2.94 13.25 -9.58
CA ILE A 146 -2.23 14.04 -8.58
C ILE A 146 -0.78 13.56 -8.55
N VAL A 147 0.18 14.48 -8.63
CA VAL A 147 1.59 14.18 -8.42
C VAL A 147 1.99 14.65 -7.03
N ARG A 148 2.57 13.76 -6.23
CA ARG A 148 3.06 14.05 -4.89
C ARG A 148 4.57 13.94 -4.79
N GLY A 149 5.15 14.88 -4.07
CA GLY A 149 6.56 14.91 -3.74
C GLY A 149 6.96 13.95 -2.62
N ILE A 150 8.25 14.01 -2.25
CA ILE A 150 8.83 13.15 -1.22
C ILE A 150 8.19 13.38 0.17
N ASP A 151 7.80 14.62 0.46
CA ASP A 151 7.14 15.00 1.72
C ASP A 151 5.62 14.81 1.68
N ASN A 152 5.12 14.16 0.62
CA ASN A 152 3.72 13.90 0.33
C ASN A 152 2.90 15.17 -0.01
N ASP A 153 3.56 16.27 -0.31
CA ASP A 153 2.95 17.51 -0.79
C ASP A 153 2.44 17.35 -2.21
N GLU A 154 1.35 18.02 -2.54
CA GLU A 154 0.77 18.02 -3.88
C GLU A 154 1.56 18.99 -4.79
N LEU A 155 2.38 18.44 -5.68
CA LEU A 155 3.18 19.23 -6.63
C LEU A 155 2.40 19.63 -7.87
N ALA A 156 1.48 18.78 -8.33
CA ALA A 156 0.61 19.06 -9.46
C ALA A 156 -0.69 18.26 -9.37
N VAL A 157 -1.78 18.85 -9.85
CA VAL A 157 -3.10 18.21 -9.96
C VAL A 157 -3.72 18.54 -11.31
N LYS A 158 -4.29 17.55 -11.96
CA LYS A 158 -5.04 17.75 -13.19
C LYS A 158 -6.29 16.88 -13.23
N GLY A 159 -7.44 17.55 -13.41
CA GLY A 159 -8.74 16.91 -13.64
C GLY A 159 -9.02 16.65 -15.13
N PHE A 160 -9.84 15.63 -15.38
CA PHE A 160 -10.24 15.16 -16.71
C PHE A 160 -11.73 14.80 -16.73
#